data_2eb72290c7690ffd94592d197664fb31
#
_entry.id   2eb72290c7690ffd94592d197664fb31
#
_cell.length_a   1.000
_cell.length_b   1.000
_cell.length_c   1.000
_cell.angle_alpha   90.00
_cell.angle_beta   90.00
_cell.angle_gamma   90.00
#
_symmetry.space_group_name_H-M   'P 1'
#
loop_
_entity.id
_entity.type
_entity.pdbx_description
1 polymer ?
#
loop_
_entity_poly.entity_id
_entity_poly.type
_entity_poly.pdbx_seq_one_letter_code
_entity_poly.pdbx_strand_id
1 'polypeptide(L)'
;MATKKTKSKPAPARKRARRSPEGKAGPVNEWMELRRSSIHGLGAFSLTNIPKGTRVIEYTGEKISNAEADRRYDDDAMPQHHTFLFILNDRTCVDAAFDGNEARFINHSCNPNCEAVIERGHIWIEALKAIPAGTELAYDYAYEDDPKYTEKDLRFYACRCGAPNCRGTIVKTRKKLNR
;
A
#
# COMPACT_ATOMS: atom_id res chain seq x y z
N MET A 1 31.72 20.62 -44.64
CA MET A 1 31.79 19.52 -43.64
C MET A 1 30.39 19.13 -43.19
N ALA A 2 29.91 17.96 -43.60
CA ALA A 2 28.53 17.52 -43.30
C ALA A 2 28.53 16.69 -42.02
N THR A 3 27.82 17.18 -40.99
CA THR A 3 27.63 16.47 -39.72
C THR A 3 26.60 15.36 -39.87
N LYS A 4 27.04 14.10 -39.75
CA LYS A 4 26.17 12.91 -39.70
C LYS A 4 25.34 12.95 -38.40
N LYS A 5 24.02 13.17 -38.52
CA LYS A 5 23.07 12.92 -37.44
C LYS A 5 22.93 11.42 -37.22
N THR A 6 23.45 10.91 -36.13
CA THR A 6 23.21 9.54 -35.65
C THR A 6 21.75 9.42 -35.17
N LYS A 7 20.91 8.66 -35.87
CA LYS A 7 19.57 8.28 -35.44
C LYS A 7 19.69 7.32 -34.27
N SER A 8 19.33 7.73 -33.09
CA SER A 8 19.19 6.83 -31.94
C SER A 8 18.07 5.82 -32.21
N LYS A 9 18.33 4.53 -31.91
CA LYS A 9 17.30 3.49 -31.97
C LYS A 9 16.17 3.84 -30.97
N PRO A 10 14.88 3.69 -31.37
CA PRO A 10 13.78 3.86 -30.44
C PRO A 10 13.89 2.83 -29.33
N ALA A 11 13.66 3.26 -28.08
CA ALA A 11 13.61 2.38 -26.94
C ALA A 11 12.50 1.32 -27.14
N PRO A 12 12.69 0.07 -26.66
CA PRO A 12 11.67 -0.96 -26.79
C PRO A 12 10.37 -0.51 -26.12
N ALA A 13 9.23 -0.69 -26.81
CA ALA A 13 7.93 -0.33 -26.29
C ALA A 13 7.71 -1.03 -24.95
N ARG A 14 7.52 -0.27 -23.87
CA ARG A 14 7.15 -0.80 -22.56
C ARG A 14 5.83 -1.55 -22.71
N LYS A 15 5.79 -2.82 -22.33
CA LYS A 15 4.52 -3.57 -22.23
C LYS A 15 3.58 -2.78 -21.34
N ARG A 16 2.35 -2.55 -21.82
CA ARG A 16 1.32 -1.85 -21.03
C ARG A 16 0.99 -2.69 -19.80
N ALA A 17 1.09 -2.11 -18.61
CA ALA A 17 0.74 -2.77 -17.37
C ALA A 17 -0.70 -3.26 -17.40
N ARG A 18 -0.98 -4.43 -16.81
CA ARG A 18 -2.32 -5.02 -16.74
C ARG A 18 -2.97 -4.64 -15.42
N ARG A 19 -4.25 -4.27 -15.48
CA ARG A 19 -5.02 -4.05 -14.26
C ARG A 19 -5.00 -5.34 -13.43
N SER A 20 -4.69 -5.20 -12.14
CA SER A 20 -4.65 -6.32 -11.21
C SER A 20 -6.05 -6.92 -11.03
N PRO A 21 -6.19 -8.25 -10.94
CA PRO A 21 -7.48 -8.88 -10.76
C PRO A 21 -8.14 -8.44 -9.44
N GLU A 22 -9.46 -8.52 -9.38
CA GLU A 22 -10.17 -8.37 -8.11
C GLU A 22 -9.69 -9.44 -7.12
N GLY A 23 -9.55 -9.05 -5.83
CA GLY A 23 -9.13 -9.99 -4.79
C GLY A 23 -10.16 -11.10 -4.61
N LYS A 24 -9.67 -12.33 -4.47
CA LYS A 24 -10.50 -13.49 -4.17
C LYS A 24 -10.12 -14.08 -2.82
N ALA A 25 -11.11 -14.34 -1.97
CA ALA A 25 -10.87 -15.02 -0.70
C ALA A 25 -10.23 -16.39 -0.90
N GLY A 26 -9.27 -16.74 -0.06
CA GLY A 26 -8.55 -18.01 -0.06
C GLY A 26 -7.05 -17.85 0.21
N PRO A 27 -6.31 -18.99 0.24
CA PRO A 27 -4.87 -18.99 0.46
C PRO A 27 -4.11 -18.20 -0.61
N VAL A 28 -3.08 -17.48 -0.19
CA VAL A 28 -2.18 -16.69 -1.05
C VAL A 28 -0.80 -17.33 -1.09
N ASN A 29 -0.23 -17.64 0.06
CA ASN A 29 1.06 -18.31 0.24
C ASN A 29 1.04 -19.13 1.54
N GLU A 30 2.20 -19.61 2.00
CA GLU A 30 2.32 -20.41 3.24
C GLU A 30 1.97 -19.62 4.51
N TRP A 31 2.02 -18.26 4.46
CA TRP A 31 1.82 -17.40 5.62
C TRP A 31 0.43 -16.82 5.72
N MET A 32 -0.24 -16.53 4.58
CA MET A 32 -1.46 -15.73 4.60
C MET A 32 -2.51 -16.18 3.60
N GLU A 33 -3.73 -15.87 3.93
CA GLU A 33 -4.91 -15.96 3.06
C GLU A 33 -5.71 -14.67 3.07
N LEU A 34 -6.57 -14.46 2.07
CA LEU A 34 -7.52 -13.37 2.02
C LEU A 34 -8.88 -13.81 2.55
N ARG A 35 -9.46 -12.97 3.41
CA ARG A 35 -10.84 -13.10 3.94
C ARG A 35 -11.54 -11.75 3.95
N ARG A 36 -12.84 -11.74 4.20
CA ARG A 36 -13.53 -10.50 4.55
C ARG A 36 -12.94 -9.90 5.83
N SER A 37 -12.67 -8.59 5.78
CA SER A 37 -12.15 -7.84 6.92
C SER A 37 -13.23 -6.97 7.55
N SER A 38 -13.14 -6.78 8.87
CA SER A 38 -13.94 -5.79 9.59
C SER A 38 -13.40 -4.36 9.44
N ILE A 39 -12.15 -4.20 8.96
CA ILE A 39 -11.52 -2.91 8.73
C ILE A 39 -12.02 -2.32 7.41
N HIS A 40 -11.76 -3.05 6.30
CA HIS A 40 -12.20 -2.65 4.97
C HIS A 40 -12.15 -3.85 4.00
N GLY A 41 -13.22 -4.10 3.26
CA GLY A 41 -13.31 -5.04 2.14
C GLY A 41 -12.71 -6.42 2.40
N LEU A 42 -11.63 -6.76 1.70
CA LEU A 42 -10.77 -7.91 1.99
C LEU A 42 -9.63 -7.49 2.92
N GLY A 43 -9.17 -8.44 3.72
CA GLY A 43 -7.97 -8.35 4.54
C GLY A 43 -7.13 -9.60 4.40
N ALA A 44 -5.85 -9.49 4.74
CA ALA A 44 -4.94 -10.62 4.80
C ALA A 44 -4.90 -11.18 6.23
N PHE A 45 -5.00 -12.49 6.37
CA PHE A 45 -5.00 -13.18 7.66
C PHE A 45 -3.91 -14.24 7.68
N SER A 46 -3.23 -14.38 8.81
CA SER A 46 -2.21 -15.41 8.99
C SER A 46 -2.83 -16.81 8.96
N LEU A 47 -2.27 -17.69 8.13
CA LEU A 47 -2.65 -19.12 8.08
C LEU A 47 -2.05 -19.92 9.23
N THR A 48 -0.84 -19.54 9.64
CA THR A 48 -0.05 -20.20 10.68
C THR A 48 0.50 -19.17 11.66
N ASN A 49 1.16 -19.63 12.73
CA ASN A 49 1.96 -18.73 13.58
C ASN A 49 3.14 -18.16 12.78
N ILE A 50 3.24 -16.84 12.69
CA ILE A 50 4.32 -16.16 11.96
C ILE A 50 5.34 -15.65 12.98
N PRO A 51 6.61 -16.08 12.92
CA PRO A 51 7.67 -15.55 13.76
C PRO A 51 7.94 -14.06 13.47
N LYS A 52 8.41 -13.31 14.49
CA LYS A 52 8.92 -11.94 14.29
C LYS A 52 10.04 -11.93 13.23
N GLY A 53 10.04 -10.92 12.36
CA GLY A 53 11.03 -10.73 11.30
C GLY A 53 10.80 -11.59 10.05
N THR A 54 9.70 -12.35 10.00
CA THR A 54 9.35 -13.12 8.79
C THR A 54 8.90 -12.18 7.68
N ARG A 55 9.48 -12.30 6.49
CA ARG A 55 8.97 -11.69 5.25
C ARG A 55 7.75 -12.45 4.78
N VAL A 56 6.58 -11.85 4.96
CA VAL A 56 5.30 -12.50 4.65
C VAL A 56 5.02 -12.48 3.15
N ILE A 57 5.24 -11.33 2.51
CA ILE A 57 4.97 -11.13 1.09
C ILE A 57 5.69 -9.88 0.59
N GLU A 58 6.10 -9.86 -0.68
CA GLU A 58 6.52 -8.65 -1.37
C GLU A 58 5.31 -7.86 -1.84
N TYR A 59 5.29 -6.54 -1.65
CA TYR A 59 4.29 -5.65 -2.24
C TYR A 59 4.71 -5.30 -3.66
N THR A 60 4.01 -5.84 -4.65
CA THR A 60 4.32 -5.63 -6.08
C THR A 60 3.27 -4.78 -6.78
N GLY A 61 3.67 -4.20 -7.92
CA GLY A 61 2.81 -3.40 -8.77
C GLY A 61 3.61 -2.69 -9.87
N GLU A 62 2.91 -1.89 -10.66
CA GLU A 62 3.53 -1.05 -11.67
C GLU A 62 4.32 0.08 -10.98
N LYS A 63 5.62 0.20 -11.31
CA LYS A 63 6.42 1.35 -10.84
C LYS A 63 6.15 2.55 -11.73
N ILE A 64 5.59 3.61 -11.15
CA ILE A 64 5.23 4.86 -11.81
C ILE A 64 5.88 6.05 -11.11
N SER A 65 5.96 7.21 -11.79
CA SER A 65 6.37 8.44 -11.12
C SER A 65 5.25 8.97 -10.21
N ASN A 66 5.61 9.76 -9.18
CA ASN A 66 4.62 10.41 -8.32
C ASN A 66 3.69 11.31 -9.16
N ALA A 67 4.23 12.05 -10.15
CA ALA A 67 3.41 12.86 -11.06
C ALA A 67 2.42 12.03 -11.91
N GLU A 68 2.76 10.80 -12.26
CA GLU A 68 1.81 9.89 -12.92
C GLU A 68 0.75 9.37 -11.94
N ALA A 69 1.11 9.13 -10.68
CA ALA A 69 0.15 8.77 -9.65
C ALA A 69 -0.88 9.89 -9.41
N ASP A 70 -0.42 11.14 -9.28
CA ASP A 70 -1.29 12.32 -9.13
C ASP A 70 -2.26 12.46 -10.31
N ARG A 71 -1.78 12.16 -11.54
CA ARG A 71 -2.62 12.20 -12.74
C ARG A 71 -3.65 11.05 -12.77
N ARG A 72 -3.35 9.89 -12.22
CA ARG A 72 -4.25 8.71 -12.19
C ARG A 72 -5.30 8.81 -11.11
N TYR A 73 -4.93 9.40 -9.99
CA TYR A 73 -5.72 9.41 -8.76
C TYR A 73 -5.94 10.85 -8.32
N ASP A 74 -7.10 11.37 -8.67
CA ASP A 74 -7.56 12.70 -8.27
C ASP A 74 -8.34 12.57 -6.95
N ASP A 75 -7.74 13.00 -5.86
CA ASP A 75 -8.36 12.95 -4.53
C ASP A 75 -9.67 13.77 -4.48
N ASP A 76 -9.77 14.86 -5.26
CA ASP A 76 -10.98 15.69 -5.32
C ASP A 76 -12.16 14.95 -6.00
N ALA A 77 -11.85 13.96 -6.85
CA ALA A 77 -12.88 13.15 -7.50
C ALA A 77 -13.33 11.93 -6.68
N MET A 78 -12.67 11.64 -5.55
CA MET A 78 -12.97 10.50 -4.69
C MET A 78 -13.78 10.91 -3.45
N PRO A 79 -14.83 10.16 -3.06
CA PRO A 79 -15.59 10.45 -1.84
C PRO A 79 -14.80 10.12 -0.55
N GLN A 80 -13.82 9.24 -0.65
CA GLN A 80 -12.90 8.81 0.41
C GLN A 80 -11.64 8.28 -0.25
N HIS A 81 -10.48 8.53 0.37
CA HIS A 81 -9.21 8.03 -0.14
C HIS A 81 -9.19 6.49 -0.19
N HIS A 82 -8.97 5.95 -1.37
CA HIS A 82 -8.83 4.51 -1.60
C HIS A 82 -7.95 4.25 -2.81
N THR A 83 -6.68 4.02 -2.57
CA THR A 83 -5.70 3.67 -3.60
C THR A 83 -4.86 2.48 -3.16
N PHE A 84 -4.18 1.85 -4.11
CA PHE A 84 -3.18 0.81 -3.86
C PHE A 84 -1.77 1.34 -4.16
N LEU A 85 -1.54 2.63 -3.85
CA LEU A 85 -0.25 3.29 -4.05
C LEU A 85 0.66 3.06 -2.85
N PHE A 86 1.92 2.76 -3.11
CA PHE A 86 2.97 2.69 -2.10
C PHE A 86 4.15 3.58 -2.53
N ILE A 87 4.48 4.60 -1.74
CA ILE A 87 5.61 5.50 -2.00
C ILE A 87 6.93 4.75 -1.79
N LEU A 88 7.70 4.60 -2.86
CA LEU A 88 9.00 3.93 -2.81
C LEU A 88 10.13 4.92 -2.49
N ASN A 89 10.04 6.13 -3.03
CA ASN A 89 10.96 7.25 -2.80
C ASN A 89 10.34 8.55 -3.35
N ASP A 90 11.08 9.68 -3.26
CA ASP A 90 10.62 11.02 -3.66
C ASP A 90 10.17 11.14 -5.14
N ARG A 91 10.48 10.16 -5.98
CA ARG A 91 10.19 10.22 -7.44
C ARG A 91 9.30 9.10 -7.94
N THR A 92 9.18 8.03 -7.18
CA THR A 92 8.59 6.77 -7.66
C THR A 92 7.70 6.16 -6.61
N CYS A 93 6.53 5.69 -7.04
CA CYS A 93 5.65 4.85 -6.26
C CYS A 93 5.34 3.53 -6.99
N VAL A 94 4.80 2.58 -6.26
CA VAL A 94 4.28 1.31 -6.77
C VAL A 94 2.76 1.40 -6.76
N ASP A 95 2.14 1.21 -7.94
CA ASP A 95 0.69 1.16 -8.12
C ASP A 95 0.24 -0.29 -8.25
N ALA A 96 -0.23 -0.87 -7.15
CA ALA A 96 -0.68 -2.26 -7.14
C ALA A 96 -2.10 -2.47 -7.70
N ALA A 97 -2.76 -1.42 -8.21
CA ALA A 97 -3.93 -1.57 -9.06
C ALA A 97 -3.56 -2.15 -10.44
N PHE A 98 -2.26 -2.11 -10.79
CA PHE A 98 -1.73 -2.66 -12.03
C PHE A 98 -0.52 -3.55 -11.74
N ASP A 99 -0.49 -4.76 -12.31
CA ASP A 99 0.54 -5.78 -12.10
C ASP A 99 0.84 -6.07 -10.62
N GLY A 100 -0.13 -5.76 -9.73
CA GLY A 100 -0.03 -5.95 -8.29
C GLY A 100 -0.45 -7.35 -7.85
N ASN A 101 -0.04 -7.69 -6.62
CA ASN A 101 -0.38 -8.94 -5.96
C ASN A 101 -1.30 -8.71 -4.73
N GLU A 102 -1.53 -9.76 -3.98
CA GLU A 102 -2.43 -9.80 -2.83
C GLU A 102 -1.95 -8.99 -1.63
N ALA A 103 -0.69 -8.55 -1.59
CA ALA A 103 -0.15 -7.67 -0.54
C ALA A 103 -0.95 -6.36 -0.41
N ARG A 104 -1.56 -5.89 -1.50
CA ARG A 104 -2.41 -4.68 -1.51
C ARG A 104 -3.65 -4.78 -0.63
N PHE A 105 -4.04 -5.98 -0.21
CA PHE A 105 -5.18 -6.22 0.69
C PHE A 105 -4.78 -6.28 2.17
N ILE A 106 -3.50 -6.08 2.51
CA ILE A 106 -3.07 -5.92 3.89
C ILE A 106 -3.50 -4.54 4.36
N ASN A 107 -4.46 -4.49 5.28
CA ASN A 107 -5.09 -3.26 5.73
C ASN A 107 -4.17 -2.41 6.64
N HIS A 108 -4.54 -1.14 6.80
CA HIS A 108 -3.88 -0.26 7.76
C HIS A 108 -4.30 -0.56 9.20
N SER A 109 -3.34 -0.45 10.13
CA SER A 109 -3.63 -0.35 11.56
C SER A 109 -2.75 0.69 12.25
N CYS A 110 -3.34 1.44 13.18
CA CYS A 110 -2.60 2.31 14.11
C CYS A 110 -1.88 1.53 15.22
N ASN A 111 -2.16 0.23 15.36
CA ASN A 111 -1.45 -0.73 16.22
C ASN A 111 -1.03 -1.96 15.40
N PRO A 112 -0.05 -1.81 14.49
CA PRO A 112 0.29 -2.80 13.49
C PRO A 112 0.96 -4.05 14.10
N ASN A 113 0.87 -5.16 13.36
CA ASN A 113 1.63 -6.38 13.62
C ASN A 113 2.66 -6.67 12.51
N CYS A 114 2.59 -5.91 11.42
CA CYS A 114 3.57 -5.92 10.33
C CYS A 114 4.14 -4.53 10.09
N GLU A 115 5.24 -4.46 9.35
CA GLU A 115 5.84 -3.25 8.83
C GLU A 115 6.20 -3.44 7.35
N ALA A 116 6.35 -2.32 6.65
CA ALA A 116 6.85 -2.32 5.27
C ALA A 116 8.33 -1.94 5.26
N VAL A 117 9.17 -2.83 4.74
CA VAL A 117 10.63 -2.66 4.64
C VAL A 117 11.02 -2.48 3.18
N ILE A 118 11.64 -1.33 2.86
CA ILE A 118 12.14 -1.06 1.51
C ILE A 118 13.60 -1.49 1.44
N GLU A 119 13.88 -2.47 0.61
CA GLU A 119 15.23 -2.98 0.39
C GLU A 119 15.51 -3.13 -1.11
N ARG A 120 16.55 -2.46 -1.61
CA ARG A 120 17.01 -2.52 -3.02
C ARG A 120 15.88 -2.30 -4.04
N GLY A 121 14.91 -1.44 -3.70
CA GLY A 121 13.78 -1.11 -4.57
C GLY A 121 12.65 -2.14 -4.56
N HIS A 122 12.67 -3.10 -3.63
CA HIS A 122 11.59 -4.02 -3.28
C HIS A 122 10.93 -3.58 -1.99
N ILE A 123 9.64 -3.85 -1.84
CA ILE A 123 8.86 -3.53 -0.65
C ILE A 123 8.42 -4.84 -0.03
N TRP A 124 8.96 -5.17 1.15
CA TRP A 124 8.62 -6.38 1.89
C TRP A 124 7.68 -6.06 3.04
N ILE A 125 6.61 -6.82 3.19
CA ILE A 125 5.79 -6.78 4.40
C ILE A 125 6.36 -7.81 5.36
N GLU A 126 6.86 -7.34 6.50
CA GLU A 126 7.53 -8.15 7.52
C GLU A 126 6.77 -8.15 8.84
N ALA A 127 6.82 -9.25 9.58
CA ALA A 127 6.21 -9.37 10.90
C ALA A 127 7.00 -8.59 11.96
N LEU A 128 6.41 -7.54 12.55
CA LEU A 128 7.00 -6.74 13.65
C LEU A 128 7.14 -7.53 14.96
N LYS A 129 6.29 -8.53 15.16
CA LYS A 129 6.19 -9.38 16.36
C LYS A 129 5.72 -10.76 15.95
N ALA A 130 5.77 -11.75 16.85
CA ALA A 130 5.12 -13.03 16.60
C ALA A 130 3.61 -12.81 16.40
N ILE A 131 3.03 -13.40 15.35
CA ILE A 131 1.63 -13.26 14.98
C ILE A 131 0.96 -14.62 15.05
N PRO A 132 -0.04 -14.81 15.92
CA PRO A 132 -0.80 -16.06 16.00
C PRO A 132 -1.58 -16.36 14.72
N ALA A 133 -1.77 -17.64 14.40
CA ALA A 133 -2.64 -18.07 13.31
C ALA A 133 -4.04 -17.46 13.43
N GLY A 134 -4.64 -17.12 12.29
CA GLY A 134 -5.96 -16.50 12.19
C GLY A 134 -6.03 -15.00 12.48
N THR A 135 -4.88 -14.35 12.76
CA THR A 135 -4.80 -12.91 13.04
C THR A 135 -4.78 -12.11 11.74
N GLU A 136 -5.56 -11.00 11.66
CA GLU A 136 -5.46 -10.08 10.53
C GLU A 136 -4.10 -9.38 10.52
N LEU A 137 -3.42 -9.43 9.38
CA LEU A 137 -2.16 -8.75 9.14
C LEU A 137 -2.45 -7.29 8.79
N ALA A 138 -1.73 -6.38 9.43
CA ALA A 138 -1.87 -4.96 9.17
C ALA A 138 -0.56 -4.22 9.42
N TYR A 139 -0.29 -3.17 8.64
CA TYR A 139 0.85 -2.28 8.84
C TYR A 139 0.39 -0.82 8.89
N ASP A 140 1.21 0.07 9.45
CA ASP A 140 0.94 1.50 9.40
C ASP A 140 1.30 2.01 8.00
N TYR A 141 0.32 2.52 7.27
CA TYR A 141 0.55 3.10 5.94
C TYR A 141 1.43 4.35 5.98
N ALA A 142 1.53 4.96 7.16
CA ALA A 142 2.43 6.07 7.47
C ALA A 142 2.31 7.24 6.48
N TYR A 143 1.09 7.55 6.00
CA TYR A 143 0.84 8.73 5.19
C TYR A 143 1.38 9.97 5.90
N GLU A 144 2.16 10.77 5.18
CA GLU A 144 2.77 11.97 5.75
C GLU A 144 1.72 13.00 6.12
N ASP A 145 1.96 13.72 7.23
CA ASP A 145 1.11 14.83 7.66
C ASP A 145 1.51 16.10 6.89
N ASP A 146 0.52 16.83 6.37
CA ASP A 146 0.71 18.17 5.83
C ASP A 146 0.21 19.19 6.86
N PRO A 147 1.01 20.22 7.23
CA PRO A 147 0.57 21.29 8.12
C PRO A 147 -0.71 22.00 7.66
N LYS A 148 -1.01 21.96 6.35
CA LYS A 148 -2.22 22.52 5.75
C LYS A 148 -3.46 21.66 5.93
N TYR A 149 -3.31 20.37 6.28
CA TYR A 149 -4.45 19.49 6.44
C TYR A 149 -5.41 20.00 7.53
N THR A 150 -6.64 20.19 7.10
CA THR A 150 -7.78 20.48 7.96
C THR A 150 -8.35 19.19 8.55
N GLU A 151 -9.31 19.30 9.47
CA GLU A 151 -10.04 18.13 9.96
C GLU A 151 -10.81 17.42 8.84
N LYS A 152 -11.32 18.16 7.85
CA LYS A 152 -11.98 17.59 6.67
C LYS A 152 -11.02 16.71 5.86
N ASP A 153 -9.79 17.18 5.63
CA ASP A 153 -8.79 16.41 4.89
C ASP A 153 -8.40 15.15 5.65
N LEU A 154 -8.20 15.24 6.97
CA LEU A 154 -7.91 14.08 7.80
C LEU A 154 -9.06 13.06 7.84
N ARG A 155 -10.33 13.50 7.70
CA ARG A 155 -11.51 12.62 7.57
C ARG A 155 -11.59 11.94 6.21
N PHE A 156 -11.10 12.58 5.14
CA PHE A 156 -10.94 11.95 3.83
C PHE A 156 -10.03 10.72 3.91
N TYR A 157 -8.98 10.78 4.73
CA TYR A 157 -8.07 9.68 5.07
C TYR A 157 -8.52 8.88 6.31
N ALA A 158 -9.80 8.65 6.49
CA ALA A 158 -10.35 8.03 7.70
C ALA A 158 -9.80 6.63 7.96
N CYS A 159 -9.43 6.35 9.22
CA CYS A 159 -9.03 5.03 9.69
C CYS A 159 -10.14 4.34 10.48
N ARG A 160 -10.36 3.05 10.18
CA ARG A 160 -11.35 2.19 10.86
C ARG A 160 -10.73 0.95 11.50
N CYS A 161 -9.43 0.98 11.82
CA CYS A 161 -8.70 -0.21 12.30
C CYS A 161 -9.19 -0.77 13.66
N GLY A 162 -10.01 -0.04 14.39
CA GLY A 162 -10.55 -0.51 15.68
C GLY A 162 -9.55 -0.57 16.83
N ALA A 163 -8.27 -0.23 16.61
CA ALA A 163 -7.25 -0.28 17.67
C ALA A 163 -7.56 0.70 18.81
N PRO A 164 -7.25 0.39 20.09
CA PRO A 164 -7.47 1.29 21.22
C PRO A 164 -6.77 2.65 21.08
N ASN A 165 -5.62 2.67 20.39
CA ASN A 165 -4.83 3.87 20.09
C ASN A 165 -5.09 4.41 18.68
N CYS A 166 -6.21 4.06 18.04
CA CYS A 166 -6.52 4.50 16.68
C CYS A 166 -6.54 6.03 16.58
N ARG A 167 -5.83 6.57 15.59
CA ARG A 167 -5.74 8.00 15.31
C ARG A 167 -7.02 8.58 14.67
N GLY A 168 -7.91 7.72 14.15
CA GLY A 168 -9.09 8.13 13.36
C GLY A 168 -8.74 8.45 11.89
N THR A 169 -7.48 8.47 11.54
CA THR A 169 -6.96 8.68 10.18
C THR A 169 -5.75 7.78 9.91
N ILE A 170 -5.47 7.45 8.63
CA ILE A 170 -4.26 6.75 8.22
C ILE A 170 -3.05 7.67 8.16
N VAL A 171 -3.27 9.00 8.21
CA VAL A 171 -2.20 10.00 8.24
C VAL A 171 -1.46 9.93 9.57
N LYS A 172 -0.14 10.03 9.56
CA LYS A 172 0.74 10.00 10.73
C LYS A 172 0.78 11.38 11.40
N THR A 173 -0.35 11.80 11.93
CA THR A 173 -0.52 13.12 12.57
C THR A 173 -0.57 13.01 14.10
N ARG A 174 -0.20 14.10 14.79
CA ARG A 174 -0.41 14.29 16.24
C ARG A 174 -1.81 14.82 16.56
N LYS A 175 -2.53 15.34 15.56
CA LYS A 175 -3.92 15.80 15.72
C LYS A 175 -4.81 14.59 16.03
N LYS A 176 -5.58 14.66 17.11
CA LYS A 176 -6.62 13.64 17.39
C LYS A 176 -7.89 14.05 16.67
N LEU A 177 -8.45 13.14 15.87
CA LEU A 177 -9.79 13.30 15.33
C LEU A 177 -10.79 12.79 16.36
N ASN A 178 -11.74 13.64 16.73
CA ASN A 178 -12.90 13.22 17.52
C ASN A 178 -13.79 12.33 16.65
N ARG A 179 -14.08 11.15 17.15
CA ARG A 179 -14.98 10.16 16.51
C ARG A 179 -16.43 10.58 16.66
#